data_0e15e36d6f45a53ce249c8d43165db70
#
_entry.id   0e15e36d6f45a53ce249c8d43165db70
#
_cell.length_a   1.000
_cell.length_b   1.000
_cell.length_c   1.000
_cell.angle_alpha   90.00
_cell.angle_beta   90.00
_cell.angle_gamma   90.00
#
_symmetry.space_group_name_H-M   'P 1'
#
loop_
_entity.id
_entity.type
_entity.pdbx_description
1 polymer ?
#
loop_
_entity_poly.entity_id
_entity_poly.type
_entity_poly.pdbx_seq_one_letter_code
_entity_poly.pdbx_strand_id
1 'polypeptide(L)'
;MKSNKNDHGISRRNFIKQTAYFSTGACWGKKTGRFFGSTEEDKSNKPHIIMIMADQYRGDCVGCMGNSVIKTPHIDSIARDGVVFTKGYTAVPSCTPARAGLLTGQSPWHNGMLGYGRVAEKYKYELPRMVREGGYYTFGIGKMHWFPQKTLHGFHGTLVDESGRVESPDFVSDYRDWFKLQAPGLDPDATGIGWNEHRAGVYALDENLHPTFWTGQTAVELIENYRLNKPLFLKVSFARPHSPYDPPRRFLDLYSLEEMPAPFVGDWCSEFKGFPMTANAPFGDFGEEHAKKSRRAYYGSISFIDEQVGKILAALKKKGMYENALIIFTADHGDMLGDHHHWRKTYAYEGSAHIPFLLKWPKSLKTSVQRGTRLGYPVELRDILPTFLEASGQDIPVDMDGDSLLKLVRKKDPRWREYIDMEHSTCYRPENYWCGLTDGRYKYIYNFYTGQEQMFDLIDDPGELHDMAPESMNQKRLQMWQDRMVTHLAERGDEFVKDGKLQIRKEGMLYSPHHPDKI
;
A
#
# COMPACT_ATOMS: atom_id res chain seq x y z
N MET A 1 -13.36 35.22 24.67
CA MET A 1 -12.00 34.65 24.65
C MET A 1 -11.58 34.50 23.21
N LYS A 2 -10.55 35.26 22.77
CA LYS A 2 -10.10 35.29 21.36
C LYS A 2 -9.18 34.10 21.12
N SER A 3 -9.53 33.19 20.20
CA SER A 3 -8.67 32.09 19.75
C SER A 3 -7.64 32.61 18.76
N ASN A 4 -6.35 32.47 19.08
CA ASN A 4 -5.24 32.75 18.19
C ASN A 4 -5.26 31.77 16.98
N LYS A 5 -5.63 32.31 15.81
CA LYS A 5 -5.43 31.66 14.51
C LYS A 5 -4.15 32.22 13.90
N ASN A 6 -3.04 31.55 14.06
CA ASN A 6 -1.85 31.76 13.22
C ASN A 6 -1.24 30.40 12.87
N ASP A 7 -1.84 29.71 11.90
CA ASP A 7 -1.28 28.55 11.25
C ASP A 7 -1.06 28.92 9.78
N HIS A 8 0.15 29.41 9.44
CA HIS A 8 0.51 29.80 8.07
C HIS A 8 0.92 28.56 7.26
N GLY A 9 -0.05 27.72 6.90
CA GLY A 9 0.12 26.71 5.86
C GLY A 9 0.23 27.37 4.48
N ILE A 10 1.15 26.90 3.65
CA ILE A 10 1.20 27.30 2.23
C ILE A 10 -0.12 26.86 1.58
N SER A 11 -0.89 27.81 1.03
CA SER A 11 -2.16 27.46 0.39
C SER A 11 -1.89 26.56 -0.85
N ARG A 12 -2.78 25.59 -1.10
CA ARG A 12 -2.72 24.71 -2.29
C ARG A 12 -2.49 25.49 -3.59
N ARG A 13 -3.12 26.63 -3.75
CA ARG A 13 -2.98 27.53 -4.90
C ARG A 13 -1.58 28.11 -5.06
N ASN A 14 -0.89 28.41 -3.97
CA ASN A 14 0.45 29.00 -4.02
C ASN A 14 1.53 27.96 -4.32
N PHE A 15 1.34 26.70 -3.88
CA PHE A 15 2.25 25.61 -4.20
C PHE A 15 2.13 25.21 -5.69
N ILE A 16 0.90 25.05 -6.22
CA ILE A 16 0.65 24.76 -7.64
C ILE A 16 1.18 25.87 -8.55
N LYS A 17 1.04 27.14 -8.15
CA LYS A 17 1.63 28.25 -8.91
C LYS A 17 3.16 28.23 -8.88
N GLN A 18 3.80 27.80 -7.80
CA GLN A 18 5.25 27.68 -7.72
C GLN A 18 5.78 26.50 -8.55
N THR A 19 5.12 25.36 -8.57
CA THR A 19 5.51 24.21 -9.43
C THR A 19 5.31 24.49 -10.92
N ALA A 20 4.27 25.19 -11.31
CA ALA A 20 4.04 25.57 -12.71
C ALA A 20 5.09 26.56 -13.27
N TYR A 21 5.76 27.36 -12.43
CA TYR A 21 6.80 28.30 -12.85
C TYR A 21 8.18 27.65 -13.06
N PHE A 22 8.42 26.42 -12.59
CA PHE A 22 9.73 25.76 -12.70
C PHE A 22 9.90 24.89 -13.96
N SER A 23 8.82 24.59 -14.68
CA SER A 23 8.89 23.76 -15.91
C SER A 23 9.15 24.51 -17.21
N THR A 24 9.16 25.83 -17.19
CA THR A 24 9.53 26.65 -18.36
C THR A 24 10.84 27.38 -18.10
N GLY A 25 11.93 26.86 -18.67
CA GLY A 25 13.24 27.52 -18.67
C GLY A 25 13.19 28.86 -19.40
N ALA A 26 12.90 29.93 -18.70
CA ALA A 26 13.08 31.30 -19.16
C ALA A 26 13.64 32.16 -18.02
N CYS A 27 14.87 32.60 -18.23
CA CYS A 27 15.54 33.61 -17.42
C CYS A 27 14.72 34.90 -17.32
N TRP A 28 14.32 35.27 -16.10
CA TRP A 28 14.01 36.68 -15.79
C TRP A 28 14.51 37.07 -14.39
N GLY A 29 15.07 38.26 -14.36
CA GLY A 29 15.93 38.82 -13.35
C GLY A 29 15.39 38.95 -11.94
N LYS A 30 16.35 39.10 -11.05
CA LYS A 30 16.30 39.36 -9.62
C LYS A 30 15.27 40.40 -9.22
N LYS A 31 14.33 40.01 -8.35
CA LYS A 31 13.85 40.89 -7.25
C LYS A 31 13.62 40.01 -6.03
N THR A 32 14.52 40.10 -5.07
CA THR A 32 14.49 39.48 -3.75
C THR A 32 13.45 40.16 -2.88
N GLY A 33 12.32 39.51 -2.65
CA GLY A 33 11.40 39.81 -1.56
C GLY A 33 11.67 38.85 -0.39
N ARG A 34 12.26 39.34 0.70
CA ARG A 34 12.42 38.64 1.97
C ARG A 34 11.06 38.32 2.57
N PHE A 35 10.70 37.01 2.57
CA PHE A 35 9.63 36.46 3.40
C PHE A 35 10.10 35.13 3.99
N PHE A 36 11.01 35.22 4.95
CA PHE A 36 11.19 34.15 5.95
C PHE A 36 11.70 34.80 7.23
N GLY A 37 10.87 34.71 8.27
CA GLY A 37 11.23 35.14 9.62
C GLY A 37 12.43 34.33 10.15
N SER A 38 13.11 34.92 11.10
CA SER A 38 14.32 34.48 11.76
C SER A 38 14.36 33.00 12.11
N THR A 39 15.44 32.36 11.74
CA THR A 39 15.84 31.00 12.07
C THR A 39 16.10 30.87 13.57
N GLU A 40 15.16 30.34 14.34
CA GLU A 40 15.50 29.56 15.53
C GLU A 40 15.96 28.18 15.05
N GLU A 41 17.20 27.80 15.36
CA GLU A 41 17.72 26.46 15.15
C GLU A 41 16.99 25.48 16.08
N ASP A 42 15.87 24.94 15.64
CA ASP A 42 15.33 23.75 16.28
C ASP A 42 16.19 22.56 15.85
N LYS A 43 17.18 22.24 16.67
CA LYS A 43 17.98 21.02 16.56
C LYS A 43 17.15 19.81 17.02
N SER A 44 15.95 19.61 16.46
CA SER A 44 15.21 18.39 16.71
C SER A 44 16.01 17.25 16.06
N ASN A 45 16.55 16.37 16.88
CA ASN A 45 17.31 15.18 16.47
C ASN A 45 16.39 14.07 15.90
N LYS A 46 15.15 14.46 15.55
CA LYS A 46 14.12 13.56 15.01
C LYS A 46 14.40 13.21 13.56
N PRO A 47 14.24 11.94 13.17
CA PRO A 47 14.46 11.54 11.78
C PRO A 47 13.38 12.12 10.86
N HIS A 48 13.70 12.34 9.58
CA HIS A 48 12.67 12.46 8.56
C HIS A 48 11.95 11.12 8.40
N ILE A 49 10.67 11.13 8.10
CA ILE A 49 9.87 9.94 7.85
C ILE A 49 9.41 9.98 6.40
N ILE A 50 9.82 9.00 5.62
CA ILE A 50 9.49 8.90 4.19
C ILE A 50 8.77 7.57 3.97
N MET A 51 7.50 7.66 3.62
CA MET A 51 6.70 6.49 3.27
C MET A 51 6.48 6.48 1.76
N ILE A 52 6.94 5.44 1.10
CA ILE A 52 6.71 5.21 -0.32
C ILE A 52 5.82 3.98 -0.43
N MET A 53 4.69 4.10 -1.12
CA MET A 53 3.81 2.97 -1.37
C MET A 53 3.34 2.97 -2.83
N ALA A 54 2.98 1.78 -3.32
CA ALA A 54 2.39 1.60 -4.63
C ALA A 54 1.08 0.82 -4.51
N ASP A 55 0.08 1.19 -5.30
CA ASP A 55 -1.23 0.55 -5.28
C ASP A 55 -1.19 -0.79 -6.00
N GLN A 56 -1.70 -1.84 -5.36
CA GLN A 56 -1.84 -3.16 -5.99
C GLN A 56 -0.51 -3.83 -6.35
N TYR A 57 0.51 -3.72 -5.48
CA TYR A 57 1.86 -4.24 -5.72
C TYR A 57 2.11 -5.55 -4.97
N ARG A 58 2.33 -6.65 -5.71
CA ARG A 58 2.58 -8.00 -5.17
C ARG A 58 3.90 -8.10 -4.40
N GLY A 59 3.89 -8.85 -3.30
CA GLY A 59 5.08 -9.09 -2.48
C GLY A 59 6.20 -9.84 -3.19
N ASP A 60 5.88 -10.73 -4.12
CA ASP A 60 6.83 -11.51 -4.93
C ASP A 60 7.44 -10.72 -6.11
N CYS A 61 6.99 -9.49 -6.36
CA CYS A 61 7.46 -8.65 -7.46
C CYS A 61 8.55 -7.65 -7.06
N VAL A 62 9.49 -8.05 -6.19
CA VAL A 62 10.65 -7.26 -5.77
C VAL A 62 11.90 -8.14 -5.82
N GLY A 63 13.02 -7.62 -6.34
CA GLY A 63 14.26 -8.39 -6.49
C GLY A 63 14.81 -8.91 -5.16
N CYS A 64 14.79 -8.11 -4.09
CA CYS A 64 15.24 -8.53 -2.77
C CYS A 64 14.34 -9.61 -2.11
N MET A 65 13.15 -9.88 -2.68
CA MET A 65 12.30 -11.02 -2.29
C MET A 65 12.64 -12.32 -3.03
N GLY A 66 13.56 -12.27 -3.99
CA GLY A 66 14.04 -13.45 -4.72
C GLY A 66 13.52 -13.56 -6.16
N ASN A 67 12.75 -12.59 -6.65
CA ASN A 67 12.33 -12.55 -8.04
C ASN A 67 13.54 -12.23 -8.94
N SER A 68 13.93 -13.18 -9.78
CA SER A 68 15.11 -13.07 -10.65
C SER A 68 14.85 -12.30 -11.95
N VAL A 69 13.60 -12.09 -12.31
CA VAL A 69 13.18 -11.43 -13.55
C VAL A 69 12.96 -9.94 -13.36
N ILE A 70 12.27 -9.56 -12.28
CA ILE A 70 11.89 -8.17 -12.00
C ILE A 70 13.13 -7.27 -11.79
N LYS A 71 13.07 -6.04 -12.27
CA LYS A 71 14.17 -5.06 -12.14
C LYS A 71 13.75 -3.94 -11.19
N THR A 72 14.19 -4.05 -9.92
CA THR A 72 13.86 -3.11 -8.84
C THR A 72 15.10 -2.66 -8.03
N PRO A 73 16.22 -2.27 -8.68
CA PRO A 73 17.48 -2.01 -7.99
C PRO A 73 17.41 -0.87 -6.95
N HIS A 74 16.53 0.11 -7.14
CA HIS A 74 16.37 1.24 -6.24
C HIS A 74 15.51 0.87 -5.02
N ILE A 75 14.43 0.14 -5.22
CA ILE A 75 13.61 -0.42 -4.12
C ILE A 75 14.47 -1.40 -3.32
N ASP A 76 15.21 -2.30 -3.97
CA ASP A 76 16.12 -3.25 -3.33
C ASP A 76 17.21 -2.53 -2.49
N SER A 77 17.60 -1.32 -2.89
CA SER A 77 18.55 -0.53 -2.12
C SER A 77 18.01 -0.11 -0.74
N ILE A 78 16.69 0.03 -0.58
CA ILE A 78 16.07 0.31 0.72
C ILE A 78 16.27 -0.89 1.66
N ALA A 79 16.07 -2.12 1.15
CA ALA A 79 16.32 -3.34 1.91
C ALA A 79 17.81 -3.51 2.24
N ARG A 80 18.71 -3.24 1.30
CA ARG A 80 20.16 -3.30 1.51
C ARG A 80 20.64 -2.32 2.58
N ASP A 81 20.08 -1.10 2.60
CA ASP A 81 20.35 -0.07 3.59
C ASP A 81 19.47 -0.19 4.85
N GLY A 82 18.69 -1.27 4.96
CA GLY A 82 17.75 -1.57 6.02
C GLY A 82 17.47 -3.06 6.14
N VAL A 83 16.18 -3.44 6.11
CA VAL A 83 15.72 -4.84 6.09
C VAL A 83 14.55 -5.00 5.12
N VAL A 84 14.32 -6.25 4.69
CA VAL A 84 13.07 -6.68 4.08
C VAL A 84 12.36 -7.67 5.01
N PHE A 85 11.07 -7.47 5.25
CA PHE A 85 10.23 -8.44 5.92
C PHE A 85 9.65 -9.39 4.88
N THR A 86 9.94 -10.68 5.02
CA THR A 86 9.52 -11.69 4.04
C THR A 86 8.08 -12.17 4.22
N LYS A 87 7.42 -11.73 5.29
CA LYS A 87 6.05 -12.07 5.66
C LYS A 87 5.23 -10.78 5.86
N GLY A 88 5.27 -9.91 4.83
CA GLY A 88 4.51 -8.66 4.82
C GLY A 88 3.12 -8.88 4.23
N TYR A 89 2.06 -8.55 4.96
CA TYR A 89 0.70 -8.79 4.52
C TYR A 89 -0.18 -7.53 4.65
N THR A 90 -1.34 -7.57 4.02
CA THR A 90 -2.44 -6.64 4.23
C THR A 90 -3.61 -7.37 4.88
N ALA A 91 -4.16 -6.81 5.95
CA ALA A 91 -5.26 -7.43 6.68
C ALA A 91 -6.56 -7.47 5.87
N VAL A 92 -6.80 -6.50 4.99
CA VAL A 92 -7.94 -6.53 4.06
C VAL A 92 -7.42 -6.19 2.66
N PRO A 93 -7.26 -7.18 1.76
CA PRO A 93 -6.61 -6.98 0.47
C PRO A 93 -7.48 -6.23 -0.54
N SER A 94 -7.78 -4.97 -0.24
CA SER A 94 -8.37 -3.98 -1.14
C SER A 94 -8.08 -2.56 -0.68
N CYS A 95 -8.14 -1.59 -1.60
CA CYS A 95 -7.51 -0.27 -1.39
C CYS A 95 -8.02 0.48 -0.16
N THR A 96 -9.35 0.66 -0.01
CA THR A 96 -9.90 1.50 1.07
C THR A 96 -9.71 0.91 2.46
N PRO A 97 -10.01 -0.39 2.73
CA PRO A 97 -9.82 -0.95 4.06
C PRO A 97 -8.34 -1.13 4.43
N ALA A 98 -7.47 -1.50 3.48
CA ALA A 98 -6.04 -1.56 3.71
C ALA A 98 -5.47 -0.19 4.13
N ARG A 99 -5.93 0.88 3.44
CA ARG A 99 -5.53 2.25 3.76
C ARG A 99 -6.15 2.77 5.06
N ALA A 100 -7.31 2.23 5.50
CA ALA A 100 -7.86 2.51 6.83
C ALA A 100 -7.00 1.88 7.93
N GLY A 101 -6.56 0.63 7.79
CA GLY A 101 -5.60 -0.02 8.71
C GLY A 101 -4.29 0.77 8.83
N LEU A 102 -3.72 1.17 7.69
CA LEU A 102 -2.55 2.06 7.63
C LEU A 102 -2.79 3.40 8.35
N LEU A 103 -3.94 4.02 8.13
CA LEU A 103 -4.29 5.33 8.67
C LEU A 103 -4.43 5.29 10.19
N THR A 104 -5.03 4.20 10.72
CA THR A 104 -5.47 4.12 12.11
C THR A 104 -4.54 3.32 13.01
N GLY A 105 -3.72 2.43 12.46
CA GLY A 105 -2.93 1.47 13.25
C GLY A 105 -3.80 0.40 13.92
N GLN A 106 -5.05 0.23 13.47
CA GLN A 106 -6.03 -0.69 14.05
C GLN A 106 -6.41 -1.83 13.11
N SER A 107 -6.83 -2.95 13.67
CA SER A 107 -7.37 -4.10 12.94
C SER A 107 -8.61 -3.71 12.13
N PRO A 108 -8.99 -4.50 11.13
CA PRO A 108 -10.21 -4.25 10.35
C PRO A 108 -11.46 -4.13 11.22
N TRP A 109 -11.57 -4.98 12.25
CA TRP A 109 -12.68 -4.94 13.18
C TRP A 109 -12.76 -3.63 13.95
N HIS A 110 -11.61 -3.15 14.49
CA HIS A 110 -11.55 -1.94 15.32
C HIS A 110 -11.57 -0.64 14.53
N ASN A 111 -11.02 -0.61 13.29
CA ASN A 111 -11.17 0.57 12.43
C ASN A 111 -12.49 0.60 11.68
N GLY A 112 -13.22 -0.50 11.67
CA GLY A 112 -14.56 -0.60 11.12
C GLY A 112 -14.65 -1.02 9.65
N MET A 113 -13.56 -1.19 8.92
CA MET A 113 -13.54 -1.45 7.49
C MET A 113 -13.25 -2.93 7.19
N LEU A 114 -14.29 -3.74 6.96
CA LEU A 114 -14.17 -5.17 6.68
C LEU A 114 -14.13 -5.50 5.18
N GLY A 115 -14.31 -4.52 4.31
CA GLY A 115 -14.31 -4.69 2.86
C GLY A 115 -14.24 -3.37 2.12
N TYR A 116 -14.38 -3.41 0.79
CA TYR A 116 -14.28 -2.23 -0.06
C TYR A 116 -15.47 -1.29 0.14
N GLY A 117 -15.23 -0.21 0.86
CA GLY A 117 -16.21 0.82 1.19
C GLY A 117 -15.58 2.20 1.31
N ARG A 118 -16.33 3.17 1.80
CA ARG A 118 -15.83 4.53 2.06
C ARG A 118 -15.08 4.56 3.38
N VAL A 119 -13.87 5.12 3.35
CA VAL A 119 -13.09 5.46 4.56
C VAL A 119 -13.84 6.58 5.28
N ALA A 120 -13.99 6.49 6.61
CA ALA A 120 -14.65 7.53 7.39
C ALA A 120 -13.91 8.87 7.26
N GLU A 121 -14.65 9.97 7.35
CA GLU A 121 -14.07 11.31 7.24
C GLU A 121 -13.12 11.60 8.41
N LYS A 122 -13.31 10.96 9.56
CA LYS A 122 -12.49 11.12 10.76
C LYS A 122 -12.41 9.84 11.56
N TYR A 123 -11.20 9.52 12.04
CA TYR A 123 -10.95 8.42 12.97
C TYR A 123 -10.38 8.92 14.30
N LYS A 124 -10.47 8.07 15.33
CA LYS A 124 -9.82 8.30 16.64
C LYS A 124 -8.31 8.50 16.46
N TYR A 125 -7.67 7.64 15.68
CA TYR A 125 -6.26 7.69 15.31
C TYR A 125 -6.12 7.96 13.82
N GLU A 126 -5.24 8.89 13.46
CA GLU A 126 -4.97 9.25 12.08
C GLU A 126 -3.48 9.53 11.90
N LEU A 127 -2.81 8.70 11.15
CA LEU A 127 -1.36 8.71 10.98
C LEU A 127 -0.79 10.10 10.69
N PRO A 128 -1.29 10.87 9.69
CA PRO A 128 -0.72 12.19 9.40
C PRO A 128 -0.95 13.18 10.55
N ARG A 129 -2.11 13.13 11.23
CA ARG A 129 -2.43 14.00 12.35
C ARG A 129 -1.51 13.74 13.54
N MET A 130 -1.36 12.47 13.92
CA MET A 130 -0.54 12.09 15.08
C MET A 130 0.94 12.42 14.84
N VAL A 131 1.48 12.13 13.64
CA VAL A 131 2.85 12.52 13.30
C VAL A 131 3.03 14.04 13.27
N ARG A 132 2.03 14.80 12.78
CA ARG A 132 2.02 16.26 12.84
C ARG A 132 2.07 16.80 14.28
N GLU A 133 1.30 16.19 15.19
CA GLU A 133 1.32 16.51 16.64
C GLU A 133 2.70 16.25 17.26
N GLY A 134 3.48 15.30 16.70
CA GLY A 134 4.88 15.09 17.02
C GLY A 134 5.85 16.16 16.50
N GLY A 135 5.36 17.26 15.91
CA GLY A 135 6.16 18.40 15.45
C GLY A 135 6.64 18.32 14.00
N TYR A 136 6.18 17.33 13.23
CA TYR A 136 6.55 17.18 11.82
C TYR A 136 5.78 18.13 10.90
N TYR A 137 6.43 18.53 9.81
CA TYR A 137 5.70 18.99 8.64
C TYR A 137 5.27 17.75 7.85
N THR A 138 3.99 17.64 7.55
CA THR A 138 3.39 16.43 6.96
C THR A 138 2.79 16.73 5.60
N PHE A 139 3.15 15.94 4.57
CA PHE A 139 2.65 16.14 3.22
C PHE A 139 2.40 14.81 2.50
N GLY A 140 1.33 14.76 1.70
CA GLY A 140 0.93 13.58 0.94
C GLY A 140 0.94 13.85 -0.56
N ILE A 141 1.50 12.91 -1.37
CA ILE A 141 1.55 12.99 -2.84
C ILE A 141 1.04 11.69 -3.44
N GLY A 142 0.19 11.78 -4.46
CA GLY A 142 -0.36 10.65 -5.20
C GLY A 142 -1.64 10.09 -4.60
N LYS A 143 -1.87 8.78 -4.70
CA LYS A 143 -3.13 8.14 -4.32
C LYS A 143 -3.33 8.07 -2.81
N MET A 144 -4.38 8.71 -2.32
CA MET A 144 -4.79 8.63 -0.91
C MET A 144 -6.00 7.73 -0.72
N HIS A 145 -6.95 7.74 -1.65
CA HIS A 145 -8.17 6.96 -1.68
C HIS A 145 -9.07 7.19 -0.46
N TRP A 146 -9.17 8.44 -0.03
CA TRP A 146 -10.02 8.87 1.06
C TRP A 146 -11.34 9.47 0.54
N PHE A 147 -12.32 9.57 1.42
CA PHE A 147 -13.59 10.21 1.14
C PHE A 147 -13.89 11.27 2.22
N PRO A 148 -14.26 12.51 1.84
CA PRO A 148 -14.09 13.12 0.50
C PRO A 148 -12.62 13.07 0.01
N GLN A 149 -12.39 12.97 -1.30
CA GLN A 149 -11.09 12.64 -1.88
C GLN A 149 -9.93 13.60 -1.56
N LYS A 150 -10.20 14.85 -1.17
CA LYS A 150 -9.19 15.82 -0.71
C LYS A 150 -9.17 16.02 0.81
N THR A 151 -9.79 15.14 1.58
CA THR A 151 -9.66 15.15 3.05
C THR A 151 -8.20 15.00 3.45
N LEU A 152 -7.76 15.80 4.45
CA LEU A 152 -6.34 15.84 4.83
C LEU A 152 -5.94 14.82 5.90
N HIS A 153 -6.87 14.35 6.72
CA HIS A 153 -6.61 13.49 7.89
C HIS A 153 -5.39 13.96 8.72
N GLY A 154 -5.18 15.28 8.78
CA GLY A 154 -4.08 15.89 9.52
C GLY A 154 -2.82 16.23 8.71
N PHE A 155 -2.72 15.90 7.43
CA PHE A 155 -1.68 16.47 6.58
C PHE A 155 -1.76 18.01 6.52
N HIS A 156 -0.61 18.69 6.42
CA HIS A 156 -0.58 20.12 6.12
C HIS A 156 -1.03 20.41 4.68
N GLY A 157 -0.84 19.44 3.78
CA GLY A 157 -1.28 19.51 2.39
C GLY A 157 -1.15 18.18 1.68
N THR A 158 -1.90 18.05 0.59
CA THR A 158 -1.82 16.91 -0.32
C THR A 158 -1.85 17.38 -1.76
N LEU A 159 -1.17 16.66 -2.65
CA LEU A 159 -1.33 16.71 -4.09
C LEU A 159 -1.74 15.33 -4.56
N VAL A 160 -3.01 15.16 -4.96
CA VAL A 160 -3.58 13.84 -5.17
C VAL A 160 -3.63 13.44 -6.64
N ASP A 161 -3.33 12.15 -6.88
CA ASP A 161 -3.67 11.41 -8.08
C ASP A 161 -4.62 10.27 -7.69
N GLU A 162 -5.89 10.45 -7.94
CA GLU A 162 -6.91 9.41 -7.70
C GLU A 162 -7.24 8.64 -8.98
N SER A 163 -6.41 8.80 -9.99
CA SER A 163 -6.39 7.95 -11.17
C SER A 163 -7.76 7.79 -11.86
N GLY A 164 -8.39 8.86 -12.29
CA GLY A 164 -9.68 8.80 -13.00
C GLY A 164 -10.87 8.39 -12.13
N ARG A 165 -10.65 8.06 -10.86
CA ARG A 165 -11.74 7.77 -9.93
C ARG A 165 -12.38 9.06 -9.46
N VAL A 166 -13.64 9.25 -9.86
CA VAL A 166 -14.45 10.43 -9.51
C VAL A 166 -15.58 9.98 -8.59
N GLU A 167 -15.47 10.31 -7.30
CA GLU A 167 -16.48 9.98 -6.31
C GLU A 167 -17.47 11.13 -6.04
N SER A 168 -17.15 12.31 -6.55
CA SER A 168 -18.08 13.46 -6.58
C SER A 168 -17.97 14.18 -7.92
N PRO A 169 -19.07 14.79 -8.43
CA PRO A 169 -19.07 15.48 -9.73
C PRO A 169 -18.05 16.63 -9.85
N ASP A 170 -17.74 17.28 -8.74
CA ASP A 170 -16.85 18.44 -8.69
C ASP A 170 -15.39 18.07 -8.42
N PHE A 171 -15.07 16.78 -8.28
CA PHE A 171 -13.71 16.35 -7.98
C PHE A 171 -12.84 16.30 -9.23
N VAL A 172 -11.73 17.04 -9.19
CA VAL A 172 -10.62 16.91 -10.13
C VAL A 172 -9.34 16.68 -9.33
N SER A 173 -8.57 15.64 -9.68
CA SER A 173 -7.29 15.37 -9.03
C SER A 173 -6.23 16.42 -9.40
N ASP A 174 -5.27 16.67 -8.52
CA ASP A 174 -4.19 17.61 -8.79
C ASP A 174 -3.32 17.17 -9.98
N TYR A 175 -3.18 15.86 -10.20
CA TYR A 175 -2.55 15.31 -11.41
C TYR A 175 -3.30 15.71 -12.68
N ARG A 176 -4.64 15.59 -12.73
CA ARG A 176 -5.42 15.94 -13.93
C ARG A 176 -5.43 17.45 -14.20
N ASP A 177 -5.45 18.26 -13.16
CA ASP A 177 -5.27 19.72 -13.29
C ASP A 177 -3.88 20.06 -13.85
N TRP A 178 -2.83 19.44 -13.34
CA TRP A 178 -1.47 19.57 -13.88
C TRP A 178 -1.38 19.09 -15.32
N PHE A 179 -1.91 17.91 -15.64
CA PHE A 179 -1.90 17.33 -16.98
C PHE A 179 -2.55 18.26 -18.00
N LYS A 180 -3.70 18.84 -17.69
CA LYS A 180 -4.41 19.79 -18.56
C LYS A 180 -3.56 21.03 -18.89
N LEU A 181 -2.71 21.44 -17.96
CA LEU A 181 -1.79 22.58 -18.19
C LEU A 181 -0.57 22.19 -19.03
N GLN A 182 -0.06 20.97 -18.86
CA GLN A 182 1.13 20.48 -19.60
C GLN A 182 0.79 20.04 -21.03
N ALA A 183 -0.36 19.45 -21.23
CA ALA A 183 -0.78 18.88 -22.51
C ALA A 183 -2.23 19.25 -22.85
N PRO A 184 -2.48 20.55 -23.17
CA PRO A 184 -3.82 21.03 -23.50
C PRO A 184 -4.43 20.25 -24.68
N GLY A 185 -5.66 19.75 -24.49
CA GLY A 185 -6.39 19.02 -25.53
C GLY A 185 -6.08 17.54 -25.63
N LEU A 186 -5.08 17.02 -24.89
CA LEU A 186 -4.86 15.57 -24.78
C LEU A 186 -5.68 14.98 -23.63
N ASP A 187 -5.93 13.66 -23.74
CA ASP A 187 -6.64 12.88 -22.72
C ASP A 187 -5.61 12.06 -21.90
N PRO A 188 -5.52 12.19 -20.57
CA PRO A 188 -4.64 11.37 -19.76
C PRO A 188 -4.95 9.87 -19.84
N ASP A 189 -6.16 9.49 -20.22
CA ASP A 189 -6.61 8.11 -20.38
C ASP A 189 -6.53 7.62 -21.85
N ALA A 190 -5.78 8.30 -22.71
CA ALA A 190 -5.65 8.02 -24.16
C ALA A 190 -5.18 6.59 -24.50
N THR A 191 -4.59 5.85 -23.55
CA THR A 191 -4.28 4.43 -23.74
C THR A 191 -5.53 3.57 -23.95
N GLY A 192 -6.70 4.02 -23.50
CA GLY A 192 -7.99 3.35 -23.68
C GLY A 192 -8.11 2.03 -22.92
N ILE A 193 -7.33 1.82 -21.87
CA ILE A 193 -7.45 0.69 -20.94
C ILE A 193 -8.11 1.20 -19.67
N GLY A 194 -9.22 0.58 -19.29
CA GLY A 194 -10.01 0.99 -18.13
C GLY A 194 -9.39 0.62 -16.79
N TRP A 195 -9.90 1.28 -15.76
CA TRP A 195 -9.46 1.14 -14.36
C TRP A 195 -9.71 -0.24 -13.82
N ASN A 196 -9.66 -1.24 -13.89
CA ASN A 196 -9.84 -2.60 -13.44
C ASN A 196 -9.72 -3.61 -14.58
N GLU A 197 -9.36 -3.14 -15.78
CA GLU A 197 -9.08 -4.07 -16.86
C GLU A 197 -7.72 -4.73 -16.66
N HIS A 198 -7.64 -5.99 -17.04
CA HIS A 198 -6.40 -6.77 -17.00
C HIS A 198 -5.70 -6.87 -18.37
N ARG A 199 -6.11 -6.04 -19.34
CA ARG A 199 -5.41 -5.88 -20.61
C ARG A 199 -4.07 -5.16 -20.42
N ALA A 200 -3.08 -5.58 -21.19
CA ALA A 200 -1.78 -4.94 -21.26
C ALA A 200 -1.70 -3.98 -22.45
N GLY A 201 -0.99 -2.87 -22.27
CA GLY A 201 -0.74 -1.89 -23.32
C GLY A 201 0.58 -1.16 -23.12
N VAL A 202 0.77 -0.13 -23.90
CA VAL A 202 1.85 0.85 -23.78
C VAL A 202 1.20 2.20 -23.60
N TYR A 203 1.71 3.01 -22.68
CA TYR A 203 1.22 4.36 -22.51
C TYR A 203 1.23 5.14 -23.82
N ALA A 204 0.08 5.70 -24.19
CA ALA A 204 -0.12 6.27 -25.51
C ALA A 204 0.53 7.65 -25.71
N LEU A 205 0.95 8.31 -24.63
CA LEU A 205 1.49 9.66 -24.64
C LEU A 205 2.98 9.66 -24.21
N ASP A 206 3.57 10.86 -24.12
CA ASP A 206 4.93 11.04 -23.58
C ASP A 206 4.98 10.56 -22.12
N GLU A 207 6.03 9.82 -21.77
CA GLU A 207 6.18 9.25 -20.42
C GLU A 207 6.23 10.30 -19.31
N ASN A 208 6.66 11.53 -19.63
CA ASN A 208 6.68 12.65 -18.68
C ASN A 208 5.26 13.14 -18.31
N LEU A 209 4.25 12.71 -19.06
CA LEU A 209 2.83 12.97 -18.76
C LEU A 209 2.19 11.86 -17.92
N HIS A 210 2.88 10.72 -17.75
CA HIS A 210 2.35 9.58 -17.03
C HIS A 210 2.17 9.87 -15.52
N PRO A 211 1.10 9.39 -14.86
CA PRO A 211 0.86 9.65 -13.42
C PRO A 211 2.00 9.17 -12.50
N THR A 212 2.69 8.08 -12.85
CA THR A 212 3.88 7.60 -12.11
C THR A 212 5.02 8.62 -12.16
N PHE A 213 5.29 9.21 -13.33
CA PHE A 213 6.30 10.26 -13.48
C PHE A 213 5.91 11.48 -12.63
N TRP A 214 4.68 11.96 -12.78
CA TRP A 214 4.19 13.11 -12.04
C TRP A 214 4.32 12.93 -10.52
N THR A 215 3.92 11.77 -10.00
CA THR A 215 3.99 11.47 -8.56
C THR A 215 5.45 11.50 -8.08
N GLY A 216 6.37 10.85 -8.81
CA GLY A 216 7.79 10.83 -8.48
C GLY A 216 8.45 12.20 -8.58
N GLN A 217 8.21 12.92 -9.67
CA GLN A 217 8.76 14.26 -9.91
C GLN A 217 8.27 15.27 -8.87
N THR A 218 6.98 15.25 -8.53
CA THR A 218 6.40 16.11 -7.49
C THR A 218 7.04 15.86 -6.13
N ALA A 219 7.34 14.59 -5.81
CA ALA A 219 8.04 14.25 -4.56
C ALA A 219 9.49 14.77 -4.57
N VAL A 220 10.21 14.62 -5.68
CA VAL A 220 11.57 15.18 -5.84
C VAL A 220 11.56 16.69 -5.67
N GLU A 221 10.65 17.40 -6.32
CA GLU A 221 10.53 18.86 -6.24
C GLU A 221 10.23 19.32 -4.80
N LEU A 222 9.33 18.62 -4.09
CA LEU A 222 9.05 18.92 -2.68
C LEU A 222 10.31 18.77 -1.83
N ILE A 223 11.05 17.66 -1.97
CA ILE A 223 12.28 17.40 -1.20
C ILE A 223 13.35 18.46 -1.51
N GLU A 224 13.63 18.73 -2.80
CA GLU A 224 14.65 19.70 -3.20
C GLU A 224 14.32 21.13 -2.72
N ASN A 225 13.05 21.48 -2.69
CA ASN A 225 12.56 22.79 -2.25
C ASN A 225 12.21 22.86 -0.76
N TYR A 226 12.34 21.78 -0.01
CA TYR A 226 12.07 21.78 1.42
C TYR A 226 13.07 22.69 2.16
N ARG A 227 12.56 23.68 2.92
CA ARG A 227 13.38 24.69 3.63
C ARG A 227 12.93 24.90 5.07
N LEU A 228 11.91 24.16 5.53
CA LEU A 228 11.43 24.31 6.90
C LEU A 228 12.42 23.66 7.87
N ASN A 229 12.58 24.30 9.02
CA ASN A 229 13.40 23.77 10.12
C ASN A 229 12.57 22.80 10.99
N LYS A 230 11.91 21.84 10.36
CA LYS A 230 11.12 20.78 11.00
C LYS A 230 11.43 19.44 10.34
N PRO A 231 11.33 18.33 11.07
CA PRO A 231 11.40 17.03 10.41
C PRO A 231 10.23 16.87 9.44
N LEU A 232 10.48 16.24 8.31
CA LEU A 232 9.47 16.01 7.26
C LEU A 232 8.87 14.62 7.41
N PHE A 233 7.54 14.53 7.41
CA PHE A 233 6.83 13.31 7.04
C PHE A 233 6.27 13.48 5.63
N LEU A 234 6.78 12.66 4.71
CA LEU A 234 6.33 12.63 3.31
C LEU A 234 5.77 11.24 2.98
N LYS A 235 4.49 11.19 2.59
CA LYS A 235 3.88 10.00 1.99
C LYS A 235 3.82 10.18 0.47
N VAL A 236 4.50 9.29 -0.27
CA VAL A 236 4.43 9.19 -1.73
C VAL A 236 3.71 7.90 -2.09
N SER A 237 2.57 7.99 -2.75
CA SER A 237 1.70 6.85 -3.04
C SER A 237 1.40 6.78 -4.54
N PHE A 238 2.12 5.91 -5.25
CA PHE A 238 1.91 5.68 -6.68
C PHE A 238 0.57 4.98 -6.92
N ALA A 239 -0.18 5.43 -7.94
CA ALA A 239 -1.42 4.80 -8.36
C ALA A 239 -1.19 3.53 -9.20
N ARG A 240 0.02 3.34 -9.75
CA ARG A 240 0.47 2.11 -10.40
C ARG A 240 1.22 1.24 -9.37
N PRO A 241 1.37 -0.08 -9.63
CA PRO A 241 1.05 -0.85 -10.83
C PRO A 241 -0.43 -1.27 -10.97
N HIS A 242 -1.36 -0.71 -10.19
CA HIS A 242 -2.81 -0.90 -10.43
C HIS A 242 -3.14 -0.60 -11.90
N SER A 243 -4.03 -1.37 -12.49
CA SER A 243 -4.53 -1.13 -13.85
C SER A 243 -4.92 0.35 -14.09
N PRO A 244 -4.71 0.90 -15.31
CA PRO A 244 -4.25 0.26 -16.54
C PRO A 244 -2.81 -0.28 -16.47
N TYR A 245 -2.56 -1.45 -17.07
CA TYR A 245 -1.20 -1.97 -17.22
C TYR A 245 -0.58 -1.37 -18.48
N ASP A 246 -0.15 -0.12 -18.39
CA ASP A 246 0.28 0.72 -19.50
C ASP A 246 1.63 1.42 -19.25
N PRO A 247 2.70 0.68 -18.94
CA PRO A 247 4.02 1.30 -18.78
C PRO A 247 4.46 2.00 -20.09
N PRO A 248 5.34 3.02 -20.00
CA PRO A 248 6.02 3.52 -21.18
C PRO A 248 6.82 2.43 -21.92
N ARG A 249 6.92 2.53 -23.25
CA ARG A 249 7.53 1.53 -24.13
C ARG A 249 8.87 0.99 -23.61
N ARG A 250 9.78 1.88 -23.21
CA ARG A 250 11.11 1.47 -22.73
C ARG A 250 11.11 0.57 -21.51
N PHE A 251 10.09 0.66 -20.64
CA PHE A 251 9.96 -0.22 -19.48
C PHE A 251 9.30 -1.55 -19.84
N LEU A 252 8.36 -1.56 -20.77
CA LEU A 252 7.82 -2.81 -21.30
C LEU A 252 8.91 -3.65 -22.00
N ASP A 253 9.81 -2.98 -22.73
CA ASP A 253 10.88 -3.62 -23.50
C ASP A 253 12.04 -4.12 -22.62
N LEU A 254 12.01 -3.88 -21.30
CA LEU A 254 12.93 -4.50 -20.34
C LEU A 254 12.69 -6.01 -20.16
N TYR A 255 11.53 -6.50 -20.59
CA TYR A 255 11.06 -7.86 -20.35
C TYR A 255 10.61 -8.53 -21.63
N SER A 256 11.00 -9.77 -21.85
CA SER A 256 10.42 -10.61 -22.90
C SER A 256 9.17 -11.33 -22.38
N LEU A 257 8.32 -11.81 -23.29
CA LEU A 257 7.12 -12.55 -22.91
C LEU A 257 7.48 -13.94 -22.35
N GLU A 258 8.57 -14.52 -22.86
CA GLU A 258 9.08 -15.84 -22.49
C GLU A 258 9.58 -15.88 -21.03
N GLU A 259 10.14 -14.74 -20.54
CA GLU A 259 10.62 -14.63 -19.16
C GLU A 259 9.47 -14.52 -18.14
N MET A 260 8.26 -14.19 -18.59
CA MET A 260 7.15 -14.01 -17.67
C MET A 260 6.70 -15.33 -17.06
N PRO A 261 6.59 -15.40 -15.71
CA PRO A 261 6.08 -16.58 -15.06
C PRO A 261 4.63 -16.87 -15.49
N ALA A 262 4.30 -18.14 -15.67
CA ALA A 262 2.92 -18.58 -15.82
C ALA A 262 2.13 -18.29 -14.52
N PRO A 263 0.81 -18.11 -14.59
CA PRO A 263 -0.01 -18.05 -13.39
C PRO A 263 0.00 -19.37 -12.64
N PHE A 264 -0.06 -19.32 -11.33
CA PHE A 264 -0.31 -20.48 -10.48
C PHE A 264 -1.76 -20.93 -10.64
N VAL A 265 -1.99 -22.24 -10.78
CA VAL A 265 -3.34 -22.80 -10.91
C VAL A 265 -3.48 -23.97 -9.97
N GLY A 266 -4.17 -23.76 -8.84
CA GLY A 266 -4.42 -24.78 -7.84
C GLY A 266 -5.43 -25.83 -8.31
N ASP A 267 -5.34 -27.03 -7.73
CA ASP A 267 -6.26 -28.14 -8.01
C ASP A 267 -7.70 -27.89 -7.52
N TRP A 268 -7.86 -26.92 -6.64
CA TRP A 268 -9.13 -26.49 -6.01
C TRP A 268 -9.88 -25.38 -6.78
N CYS A 269 -9.28 -24.73 -7.79
CA CYS A 269 -9.82 -23.49 -8.39
C CYS A 269 -10.59 -23.69 -9.70
N SER A 270 -10.91 -24.93 -10.08
CA SER A 270 -11.57 -25.25 -11.36
C SER A 270 -12.92 -24.56 -11.56
N GLU A 271 -13.64 -24.24 -10.50
CA GLU A 271 -14.92 -23.53 -10.55
C GLU A 271 -14.81 -22.10 -11.13
N PHE A 272 -13.64 -21.48 -11.03
CA PHE A 272 -13.40 -20.11 -11.52
C PHE A 272 -13.06 -20.03 -13.01
N LYS A 273 -12.82 -21.17 -13.66
CA LYS A 273 -12.38 -21.24 -15.05
C LYS A 273 -13.40 -20.72 -16.05
N GLY A 274 -14.69 -20.97 -15.84
CA GLY A 274 -15.76 -20.76 -16.81
C GLY A 274 -16.50 -19.42 -16.73
N PHE A 275 -15.97 -18.40 -16.07
CA PHE A 275 -16.62 -17.09 -15.92
C PHE A 275 -16.60 -16.27 -17.22
N PRO A 276 -17.53 -15.28 -17.37
CA PRO A 276 -17.59 -14.43 -18.56
C PRO A 276 -16.27 -13.68 -18.82
N MET A 277 -15.80 -13.74 -20.06
CA MET A 277 -14.53 -13.17 -20.51
C MET A 277 -14.62 -11.66 -20.79
N THR A 278 -14.98 -10.86 -19.78
CA THR A 278 -14.99 -9.40 -19.91
C THR A 278 -13.62 -8.82 -19.51
N ALA A 279 -13.24 -7.70 -20.08
CA ALA A 279 -11.92 -7.08 -19.86
C ALA A 279 -11.62 -6.74 -18.38
N ASN A 280 -12.64 -6.62 -17.55
CA ASN A 280 -12.56 -6.32 -16.12
C ASN A 280 -13.10 -7.46 -15.23
N ALA A 281 -13.26 -8.68 -15.78
CA ALA A 281 -13.75 -9.81 -15.00
C ALA A 281 -12.86 -10.11 -13.80
N PRO A 282 -13.41 -10.38 -12.60
CA PRO A 282 -12.63 -10.73 -11.43
C PRO A 282 -12.15 -12.19 -11.46
N PHE A 283 -12.77 -13.04 -12.31
CA PHE A 283 -12.50 -14.46 -12.47
C PHE A 283 -12.50 -14.84 -13.93
N GLY A 284 -11.87 -15.94 -14.27
CA GLY A 284 -11.89 -16.56 -15.58
C GLY A 284 -10.51 -16.94 -16.08
N ASP A 285 -10.48 -18.01 -16.90
CA ASP A 285 -9.28 -18.46 -17.59
C ASP A 285 -9.14 -17.71 -18.92
N PHE A 286 -8.31 -16.69 -18.93
CA PHE A 286 -8.01 -15.91 -20.13
C PHE A 286 -6.83 -16.50 -20.95
N GLY A 287 -6.30 -17.62 -20.49
CA GLY A 287 -5.15 -18.29 -21.05
C GLY A 287 -3.80 -17.71 -20.60
N GLU A 288 -2.78 -18.56 -20.66
CA GLU A 288 -1.44 -18.24 -20.17
C GLU A 288 -0.81 -17.03 -20.89
N GLU A 289 -1.01 -16.94 -22.21
CA GLU A 289 -0.45 -15.84 -23.02
C GLU A 289 -1.01 -14.49 -22.59
N HIS A 290 -2.31 -14.41 -22.29
CA HIS A 290 -2.94 -13.18 -21.78
C HIS A 290 -2.37 -12.82 -20.40
N ALA A 291 -2.27 -13.78 -19.49
CA ALA A 291 -1.70 -13.56 -18.18
C ALA A 291 -0.24 -13.09 -18.26
N LYS A 292 0.58 -13.70 -19.10
CA LYS A 292 1.98 -13.27 -19.35
C LYS A 292 2.07 -11.87 -19.93
N LYS A 293 1.18 -11.48 -20.85
CA LYS A 293 1.13 -10.10 -21.38
C LYS A 293 0.81 -9.09 -20.28
N SER A 294 -0.17 -9.40 -19.43
CA SER A 294 -0.53 -8.56 -18.29
C SER A 294 0.63 -8.44 -17.28
N ARG A 295 1.26 -9.55 -16.92
CA ARG A 295 2.44 -9.61 -16.04
C ARG A 295 3.63 -8.81 -16.61
N ARG A 296 3.88 -8.91 -17.91
CA ARG A 296 4.94 -8.15 -18.57
C ARG A 296 4.73 -6.64 -18.42
N ALA A 297 3.52 -6.16 -18.67
CA ALA A 297 3.20 -4.74 -18.52
C ALA A 297 3.18 -4.29 -17.05
N TYR A 298 2.72 -5.15 -16.16
CA TYR A 298 2.78 -4.94 -14.72
C TYR A 298 4.24 -4.81 -14.23
N TYR A 299 5.16 -5.69 -14.66
CA TYR A 299 6.59 -5.59 -14.36
C TYR A 299 7.20 -4.31 -14.94
N GLY A 300 6.83 -3.91 -16.16
CA GLY A 300 7.22 -2.64 -16.74
C GLY A 300 6.78 -1.44 -15.89
N SER A 301 5.54 -1.46 -15.38
CA SER A 301 5.03 -0.42 -14.48
C SER A 301 5.80 -0.37 -13.16
N ILE A 302 6.18 -1.53 -12.62
CA ILE A 302 7.00 -1.64 -11.41
C ILE A 302 8.39 -1.05 -11.62
N SER A 303 9.07 -1.37 -12.74
CA SER A 303 10.38 -0.80 -13.03
C SER A 303 10.33 0.70 -13.28
N PHE A 304 9.21 1.22 -13.77
CA PHE A 304 9.01 2.66 -13.85
C PHE A 304 8.85 3.31 -12.47
N ILE A 305 8.13 2.66 -11.57
CA ILE A 305 8.06 3.11 -10.16
C ILE A 305 9.45 3.06 -9.53
N ASP A 306 10.20 1.99 -9.73
CA ASP A 306 11.57 1.83 -9.20
C ASP A 306 12.48 2.98 -9.63
N GLU A 307 12.42 3.39 -10.91
CA GLU A 307 13.17 4.56 -11.38
C GLU A 307 12.76 5.85 -10.62
N GLN A 308 11.47 6.06 -10.38
CA GLN A 308 11.02 7.23 -9.62
C GLN A 308 11.45 7.15 -8.15
N VAL A 309 11.41 5.95 -7.54
CA VAL A 309 11.98 5.72 -6.20
C VAL A 309 13.46 6.09 -6.16
N GLY A 310 14.22 5.69 -7.19
CA GLY A 310 15.62 6.06 -7.34
C GLY A 310 15.85 7.57 -7.33
N LYS A 311 15.02 8.33 -8.06
CA LYS A 311 15.08 9.80 -8.10
C LYS A 311 14.74 10.42 -6.73
N ILE A 312 13.75 9.89 -6.02
CA ILE A 312 13.38 10.32 -4.67
C ILE A 312 14.54 10.08 -3.68
N LEU A 313 15.13 8.87 -3.69
CA LEU A 313 16.27 8.56 -2.83
C LEU A 313 17.49 9.43 -3.14
N ALA A 314 17.75 9.71 -4.41
CA ALA A 314 18.82 10.62 -4.84
C ALA A 314 18.58 12.06 -4.36
N ALA A 315 17.34 12.57 -4.42
CA ALA A 315 16.97 13.88 -3.91
C ALA A 315 17.18 13.97 -2.40
N LEU A 316 16.79 12.94 -1.63
CA LEU A 316 17.04 12.85 -0.19
C LEU A 316 18.54 12.86 0.14
N LYS A 317 19.36 12.12 -0.62
CA LYS A 317 20.83 12.11 -0.47
C LYS A 317 21.43 13.48 -0.78
N LYS A 318 21.08 14.10 -1.91
CA LYS A 318 21.50 15.45 -2.31
C LYS A 318 21.15 16.50 -1.26
N LYS A 319 19.99 16.34 -0.59
CA LYS A 319 19.49 17.24 0.45
C LYS A 319 20.11 16.97 1.83
N GLY A 320 20.90 15.90 2.00
CA GLY A 320 21.46 15.49 3.29
C GLY A 320 20.44 14.86 4.26
N MET A 321 19.25 14.50 3.76
CA MET A 321 18.17 13.96 4.58
C MET A 321 18.21 12.44 4.70
N TYR A 322 18.84 11.73 3.76
CA TYR A 322 18.78 10.27 3.63
C TYR A 322 19.31 9.52 4.84
N GLU A 323 20.47 9.96 5.38
CA GLU A 323 21.12 9.27 6.51
C GLU A 323 20.27 9.37 7.79
N ASN A 324 19.56 10.49 7.98
CA ASN A 324 18.63 10.71 9.10
C ASN A 324 17.17 10.46 8.70
N ALA A 325 16.90 9.53 7.79
CA ALA A 325 15.53 9.20 7.40
C ALA A 325 15.15 7.77 7.84
N LEU A 326 13.94 7.63 8.37
CA LEU A 326 13.18 6.38 8.40
C LEU A 326 12.45 6.28 7.06
N ILE A 327 12.71 5.22 6.30
CA ILE A 327 12.07 5.02 4.99
C ILE A 327 11.33 3.68 5.03
N ILE A 328 10.06 3.67 4.65
CA ILE A 328 9.27 2.46 4.41
C ILE A 328 8.86 2.43 2.94
N PHE A 329 9.04 1.26 2.30
CA PHE A 329 8.42 0.93 1.01
C PHE A 329 7.45 -0.22 1.22
N THR A 330 6.20 -0.07 0.74
CA THR A 330 5.14 -1.08 0.86
C THR A 330 4.04 -0.89 -0.20
N ALA A 331 2.99 -1.71 -0.13
CA ALA A 331 1.78 -1.61 -0.93
C ALA A 331 0.54 -1.65 -0.04
N ASP A 332 -0.64 -1.33 -0.59
CA ASP A 332 -1.91 -1.53 0.11
C ASP A 332 -2.43 -2.97 -0.04
N HIS A 333 -2.23 -3.60 -1.18
CA HIS A 333 -2.50 -5.01 -1.47
C HIS A 333 -1.76 -5.42 -2.74
N GLY A 334 -1.80 -6.70 -3.08
CA GLY A 334 -1.27 -7.25 -4.32
C GLY A 334 -2.29 -7.33 -5.46
N ASP A 335 -1.96 -8.17 -6.45
CA ASP A 335 -2.78 -8.47 -7.63
C ASP A 335 -2.67 -9.95 -7.98
N MET A 336 -3.77 -10.62 -8.22
CA MET A 336 -3.77 -12.04 -8.59
C MET A 336 -3.13 -12.32 -9.95
N LEU A 337 -3.25 -11.40 -10.92
CA LEU A 337 -2.63 -11.50 -12.26
C LEU A 337 -2.85 -12.86 -12.95
N GLY A 338 -4.04 -13.43 -12.79
CA GLY A 338 -4.44 -14.72 -13.35
C GLY A 338 -4.16 -15.94 -12.47
N ASP A 339 -3.50 -15.79 -11.32
CA ASP A 339 -3.32 -16.91 -10.38
C ASP A 339 -4.69 -17.47 -9.97
N HIS A 340 -4.84 -18.79 -10.01
CA HIS A 340 -6.06 -19.53 -9.68
C HIS A 340 -7.29 -19.06 -10.47
N HIS A 341 -7.09 -18.58 -11.71
CA HIS A 341 -8.12 -17.93 -12.55
C HIS A 341 -8.74 -16.69 -11.91
N HIS A 342 -8.04 -16.05 -10.96
CA HIS A 342 -8.44 -14.81 -10.33
C HIS A 342 -7.66 -13.61 -10.87
N TRP A 343 -8.31 -12.46 -10.86
CA TRP A 343 -7.74 -11.19 -11.30
C TRP A 343 -7.94 -10.13 -10.22
N ARG A 344 -7.02 -9.18 -10.17
CA ARG A 344 -7.07 -8.07 -9.22
C ARG A 344 -6.87 -8.55 -7.76
N LYS A 345 -7.77 -8.30 -6.84
CA LYS A 345 -7.62 -8.32 -5.39
C LYS A 345 -8.86 -8.84 -4.69
N THR A 346 -8.88 -8.76 -3.37
CA THR A 346 -9.95 -9.16 -2.43
C THR A 346 -9.91 -10.61 -1.98
N TYR A 347 -8.82 -11.32 -2.26
CA TYR A 347 -8.65 -12.74 -1.95
C TYR A 347 -7.58 -12.94 -0.87
N ALA A 348 -7.67 -14.05 -0.14
CA ALA A 348 -6.72 -14.42 0.89
C ALA A 348 -5.37 -14.89 0.34
N TYR A 349 -5.31 -15.22 -0.94
CA TYR A 349 -4.14 -15.82 -1.58
C TYR A 349 -2.97 -14.85 -1.70
N GLU A 350 -1.74 -15.43 -1.79
CA GLU A 350 -0.48 -14.67 -1.80
C GLU A 350 -0.46 -13.55 -2.85
N GLY A 351 -0.96 -13.81 -4.05
CA GLY A 351 -1.03 -12.78 -5.11
C GLY A 351 -1.75 -11.51 -4.68
N SER A 352 -2.77 -11.63 -3.85
CA SER A 352 -3.62 -10.52 -3.39
C SER A 352 -3.21 -9.97 -2.02
N ALA A 353 -2.84 -10.83 -1.06
CA ALA A 353 -2.66 -10.46 0.34
C ALA A 353 -1.20 -10.20 0.73
N HIS A 354 -0.23 -10.85 0.09
CA HIS A 354 1.20 -10.66 0.35
C HIS A 354 1.71 -9.40 -0.36
N ILE A 355 2.35 -8.51 0.39
CA ILE A 355 2.84 -7.20 -0.09
C ILE A 355 4.32 -7.02 0.22
N PRO A 356 5.05 -6.19 -0.55
CA PRO A 356 6.42 -5.84 -0.20
C PRO A 356 6.43 -5.01 1.10
N PHE A 357 7.40 -5.30 1.97
CA PHE A 357 7.54 -4.57 3.22
C PHE A 357 9.03 -4.36 3.55
N LEU A 358 9.54 -3.17 3.25
CA LEU A 358 10.94 -2.79 3.40
C LEU A 358 11.05 -1.62 4.38
N LEU A 359 12.05 -1.69 5.26
CA LEU A 359 12.29 -0.67 6.28
C LEU A 359 13.77 -0.29 6.31
N LYS A 360 14.09 0.98 6.08
CA LYS A 360 15.40 1.59 6.35
C LYS A 360 15.25 2.58 7.50
N TRP A 361 16.11 2.51 8.49
CA TRP A 361 16.10 3.38 9.66
C TRP A 361 17.24 4.41 9.65
N PRO A 362 17.14 5.53 10.42
CA PRO A 362 18.20 6.54 10.51
C PRO A 362 19.51 5.96 11.05
N LYS A 363 20.65 6.49 10.59
CA LYS A 363 21.97 6.00 11.00
C LYS A 363 22.21 6.13 12.51
N SER A 364 21.57 7.09 13.15
CA SER A 364 21.65 7.31 14.61
C SER A 364 20.93 6.24 15.45
N LEU A 365 20.01 5.47 14.85
CA LEU A 365 19.30 4.42 15.57
C LEU A 365 20.23 3.23 15.84
N LYS A 366 20.41 2.90 17.11
CA LYS A 366 21.13 1.69 17.52
C LYS A 366 20.24 0.47 17.32
N THR A 367 20.76 -0.54 16.60
CA THR A 367 20.03 -1.76 16.27
C THR A 367 20.89 -2.98 16.56
N SER A 368 20.26 -4.13 16.81
CA SER A 368 20.91 -5.44 16.91
C SER A 368 20.88 -6.21 15.58
N VAL A 369 20.07 -5.75 14.62
CA VAL A 369 19.95 -6.36 13.30
C VAL A 369 20.89 -5.64 12.33
N GLN A 370 21.62 -6.42 11.54
CA GLN A 370 22.48 -5.91 10.48
C GLN A 370 21.63 -5.45 9.27
N ARG A 371 22.04 -4.35 8.63
CA ARG A 371 21.42 -3.91 7.36
C ARG A 371 21.61 -4.98 6.27
N GLY A 372 20.62 -5.09 5.40
CA GLY A 372 20.57 -6.14 4.38
C GLY A 372 19.97 -7.46 4.86
N THR A 373 19.56 -7.56 6.13
CA THR A 373 18.94 -8.78 6.68
C THR A 373 17.51 -8.98 6.14
N ARG A 374 17.16 -10.23 5.88
CA ARG A 374 15.77 -10.68 5.61
C ARG A 374 15.16 -11.14 6.93
N LEU A 375 14.05 -10.55 7.34
CA LEU A 375 13.36 -10.87 8.59
C LEU A 375 12.05 -11.62 8.32
N GLY A 376 11.87 -12.76 8.98
CA GLY A 376 10.70 -13.64 8.83
C GLY A 376 9.58 -13.37 9.84
N TYR A 377 9.46 -12.17 10.36
CA TYR A 377 8.35 -11.80 11.25
C TYR A 377 7.11 -11.44 10.43
N PRO A 378 5.91 -11.90 10.84
CA PRO A 378 4.65 -11.49 10.22
C PRO A 378 4.35 -10.02 10.56
N VAL A 379 4.35 -9.16 9.54
CA VAL A 379 4.14 -7.71 9.65
C VAL A 379 3.04 -7.24 8.72
N GLU A 380 2.37 -6.15 9.06
CA GLU A 380 1.29 -5.60 8.25
C GLU A 380 1.15 -4.07 8.35
N LEU A 381 0.20 -3.50 7.60
CA LEU A 381 0.05 -2.06 7.46
C LEU A 381 -0.29 -1.32 8.75
N ARG A 382 -1.03 -1.94 9.69
CA ARG A 382 -1.32 -1.33 11.02
C ARG A 382 -0.07 -1.10 11.87
N ASP A 383 1.06 -1.75 11.56
CA ASP A 383 2.32 -1.58 12.27
C ASP A 383 3.06 -0.27 11.91
N ILE A 384 2.64 0.38 10.83
CA ILE A 384 3.32 1.58 10.33
C ILE A 384 3.07 2.78 11.25
N LEU A 385 1.83 3.00 11.69
CA LEU A 385 1.52 4.14 12.57
C LEU A 385 2.31 4.05 13.91
N PRO A 386 2.28 2.94 14.67
CA PRO A 386 3.07 2.85 15.90
C PRO A 386 4.58 2.95 15.65
N THR A 387 5.08 2.49 14.49
CA THR A 387 6.48 2.67 14.08
C THR A 387 6.83 4.15 13.92
N PHE A 388 5.94 4.95 13.31
CA PHE A 388 6.17 6.38 13.12
C PHE A 388 6.04 7.17 14.42
N LEU A 389 5.14 6.77 15.31
CA LEU A 389 5.03 7.35 16.65
C LEU A 389 6.31 7.13 17.45
N GLU A 390 6.81 5.90 17.50
CA GLU A 390 8.07 5.59 18.17
C GLU A 390 9.25 6.36 17.55
N ALA A 391 9.35 6.41 16.21
CA ALA A 391 10.40 7.16 15.52
C ALA A 391 10.34 8.66 15.79
N SER A 392 9.15 9.22 16.00
CA SER A 392 8.93 10.62 16.33
C SER A 392 9.04 10.93 17.82
N GLY A 393 9.31 9.91 18.66
CA GLY A 393 9.43 10.05 20.12
C GLY A 393 8.09 10.29 20.81
N GLN A 394 7.01 9.75 20.26
CA GLN A 394 5.68 9.82 20.83
C GLN A 394 5.30 8.46 21.44
N ASP A 395 4.41 8.48 22.42
CA ASP A 395 3.84 7.28 23.01
C ASP A 395 2.87 6.60 22.03
N ILE A 396 2.92 5.28 21.99
CA ILE A 396 1.97 4.46 21.23
C ILE A 396 0.75 4.24 22.14
N PRO A 397 -0.49 4.57 21.69
CA PRO A 397 -1.70 4.29 22.44
C PRO A 397 -1.81 2.80 22.81
N VAL A 398 -2.25 2.51 24.03
CA VAL A 398 -2.31 1.14 24.57
C VAL A 398 -3.36 0.25 23.91
N ASP A 399 -4.36 0.86 23.28
CA ASP A 399 -5.44 0.22 22.55
C ASP A 399 -5.20 0.23 21.01
N MET A 400 -3.97 0.44 20.57
CA MET A 400 -3.58 0.30 19.16
C MET A 400 -3.24 -1.17 18.88
N ASP A 401 -3.82 -1.74 17.82
CA ASP A 401 -3.62 -3.15 17.47
C ASP A 401 -2.27 -3.42 16.78
N GLY A 402 -1.73 -2.41 16.09
CA GLY A 402 -0.42 -2.46 15.49
C GLY A 402 0.70 -2.33 16.51
N ASP A 403 1.90 -2.81 16.16
CA ASP A 403 3.09 -2.68 16.98
C ASP A 403 4.27 -2.10 16.18
N SER A 404 5.24 -1.48 16.86
CA SER A 404 6.35 -0.83 16.19
C SER A 404 7.34 -1.81 15.60
N LEU A 405 7.58 -1.71 14.28
CA LEU A 405 8.60 -2.47 13.55
C LEU A 405 10.02 -2.19 14.06
N LEU A 406 10.24 -1.06 14.75
CA LEU A 406 11.54 -0.73 15.34
C LEU A 406 11.92 -1.71 16.45
N LYS A 407 10.97 -2.35 17.11
CA LYS A 407 11.22 -3.43 18.07
C LYS A 407 11.97 -4.60 17.42
N LEU A 408 11.59 -4.94 16.16
CA LEU A 408 12.16 -6.06 15.41
C LEU A 408 13.60 -5.83 14.96
N VAL A 409 14.02 -4.57 14.83
CA VAL A 409 15.41 -4.23 14.45
C VAL A 409 16.29 -3.87 15.65
N ARG A 410 15.69 -3.44 16.78
CA ARG A 410 16.44 -3.06 17.99
C ARG A 410 16.81 -4.24 18.87
N LYS A 411 15.99 -5.27 18.95
CA LYS A 411 16.18 -6.42 19.83
C LYS A 411 16.46 -7.69 19.01
N LYS A 412 17.31 -8.54 19.55
CA LYS A 412 17.43 -9.93 19.12
C LYS A 412 16.27 -10.68 19.75
N ASP A 413 15.52 -11.44 18.99
CA ASP A 413 14.35 -12.22 19.45
C ASP A 413 13.31 -11.38 20.25
N PRO A 414 12.73 -10.33 19.65
CA PRO A 414 11.69 -9.56 20.31
C PRO A 414 10.39 -10.39 20.44
N ARG A 415 9.63 -10.15 21.51
CA ARG A 415 8.26 -10.67 21.56
C ARG A 415 7.45 -9.99 20.46
N TRP A 416 6.89 -10.79 19.54
CA TRP A 416 6.10 -10.35 18.39
C TRP A 416 4.89 -11.27 18.21
N ARG A 417 3.91 -10.84 17.39
CA ARG A 417 2.76 -11.68 17.05
C ARG A 417 3.21 -12.94 16.32
N GLU A 418 2.47 -14.03 16.51
CA GLU A 418 2.74 -15.31 15.85
C GLU A 418 2.12 -15.38 14.46
N TYR A 419 0.97 -14.70 14.25
CA TYR A 419 0.21 -14.72 12.99
C TYR A 419 -0.46 -13.37 12.74
N ILE A 420 -0.89 -13.18 11.51
CA ILE A 420 -1.70 -12.05 11.02
C ILE A 420 -3.10 -12.55 10.72
N ASP A 421 -4.08 -11.76 11.13
CA ASP A 421 -5.47 -11.87 10.75
C ASP A 421 -5.72 -11.15 9.44
N MET A 422 -6.50 -11.79 8.57
CA MET A 422 -6.92 -11.27 7.28
C MET A 422 -8.40 -11.52 7.08
N GLU A 423 -9.08 -10.64 6.35
CA GLU A 423 -10.50 -10.82 6.02
C GLU A 423 -10.88 -10.01 4.79
N HIS A 424 -12.00 -10.35 4.19
CA HIS A 424 -12.67 -9.49 3.24
C HIS A 424 -14.18 -9.75 3.25
N SER A 425 -14.95 -8.68 3.42
CA SER A 425 -16.40 -8.73 3.21
C SER A 425 -16.71 -8.84 1.72
N THR A 426 -17.92 -9.25 1.42
CA THR A 426 -18.45 -9.50 0.08
C THR A 426 -17.97 -8.49 -0.97
N CYS A 427 -17.30 -8.99 -2.00
CA CYS A 427 -16.89 -8.23 -3.16
C CYS A 427 -16.92 -9.11 -4.40
N TYR A 428 -17.37 -8.57 -5.52
CA TYR A 428 -17.59 -9.23 -6.82
C TYR A 428 -18.70 -10.29 -6.83
N ARG A 429 -18.82 -11.11 -5.79
CA ARG A 429 -19.87 -12.11 -5.58
C ARG A 429 -20.09 -12.34 -4.08
N PRO A 430 -21.29 -12.81 -3.64
CA PRO A 430 -21.60 -13.04 -2.23
C PRO A 430 -20.63 -14.03 -1.56
N GLU A 431 -20.15 -15.05 -2.29
CA GLU A 431 -19.26 -16.08 -1.79
C GLU A 431 -17.85 -15.57 -1.49
N ASN A 432 -17.46 -14.41 -1.98
CA ASN A 432 -16.18 -13.79 -1.62
C ASN A 432 -16.31 -13.05 -0.28
N TYR A 433 -16.66 -13.81 0.75
CA TYR A 433 -16.76 -13.37 2.15
C TYR A 433 -16.03 -14.38 3.04
N TRP A 434 -14.86 -13.98 3.53
CA TRP A 434 -13.92 -14.86 4.17
C TRP A 434 -13.12 -14.15 5.27
N CYS A 435 -12.53 -14.96 6.18
CA CYS A 435 -11.44 -14.57 7.07
C CYS A 435 -10.30 -15.59 6.96
N GLY A 436 -9.10 -15.17 7.30
CA GLY A 436 -7.92 -16.01 7.24
C GLY A 436 -6.90 -15.64 8.32
N LEU A 437 -6.04 -16.60 8.66
CA LEU A 437 -4.88 -16.41 9.51
C LEU A 437 -3.63 -16.94 8.80
N THR A 438 -2.50 -16.26 8.96
CA THR A 438 -1.22 -16.75 8.45
C THR A 438 -0.06 -16.39 9.38
N ASP A 439 0.86 -17.34 9.58
CA ASP A 439 2.17 -17.09 10.21
C ASP A 439 3.28 -16.94 9.16
N GLY A 440 2.89 -16.90 7.86
CA GLY A 440 3.76 -16.86 6.69
C GLY A 440 4.45 -18.18 6.38
N ARG A 441 4.07 -19.28 7.06
CA ARG A 441 4.29 -20.65 6.63
C ARG A 441 2.96 -21.32 6.35
N TYR A 442 2.05 -21.32 7.31
CA TYR A 442 0.70 -21.86 7.12
C TYR A 442 -0.29 -20.74 6.93
N LYS A 443 -1.20 -20.94 6.00
CA LYS A 443 -2.34 -20.06 5.79
C LYS A 443 -3.61 -20.88 5.94
N TYR A 444 -4.50 -20.42 6.82
CA TYR A 444 -5.82 -20.97 7.04
C TYR A 444 -6.87 -19.95 6.62
N ILE A 445 -7.86 -20.40 5.84
CA ILE A 445 -8.95 -19.56 5.32
C ILE A 445 -10.27 -20.23 5.68
N TYR A 446 -11.19 -19.45 6.25
CA TYR A 446 -12.58 -19.83 6.47
C TYR A 446 -13.49 -18.96 5.63
N ASN A 447 -14.30 -19.56 4.79
CA ASN A 447 -15.28 -18.86 3.98
C ASN A 447 -16.59 -18.74 4.76
N PHE A 448 -16.95 -17.54 5.15
CA PHE A 448 -18.17 -17.30 5.93
C PHE A 448 -19.45 -17.68 5.18
N TYR A 449 -19.47 -17.48 3.85
CA TYR A 449 -20.67 -17.74 3.07
C TYR A 449 -20.95 -19.23 2.86
N THR A 450 -19.93 -20.04 2.62
CA THR A 450 -20.05 -21.47 2.36
C THR A 450 -19.81 -22.35 3.58
N GLY A 451 -19.00 -21.89 4.54
CA GLY A 451 -18.45 -22.68 5.62
C GLY A 451 -17.25 -23.57 5.19
N GLN A 452 -16.76 -23.38 3.96
CA GLN A 452 -15.58 -24.09 3.48
C GLN A 452 -14.31 -23.58 4.15
N GLU A 453 -13.38 -24.49 4.32
CA GLU A 453 -12.06 -24.20 4.87
C GLU A 453 -10.98 -24.58 3.87
N GLN A 454 -9.91 -23.80 3.83
CA GLN A 454 -8.70 -24.09 3.07
C GLN A 454 -7.47 -23.93 3.97
N MET A 455 -6.43 -24.72 3.70
CA MET A 455 -5.16 -24.60 4.39
C MET A 455 -4.00 -24.87 3.42
N PHE A 456 -2.97 -23.99 3.46
CA PHE A 456 -1.80 -24.08 2.59
C PHE A 456 -0.50 -24.05 3.40
N ASP A 457 0.56 -24.73 2.93
CA ASP A 457 1.94 -24.60 3.42
C ASP A 457 2.74 -23.75 2.44
N LEU A 458 2.88 -22.45 2.70
CA LEU A 458 3.50 -21.48 1.81
C LEU A 458 5.02 -21.65 1.63
N ILE A 459 5.67 -22.53 2.41
CA ILE A 459 7.09 -22.86 2.24
C ILE A 459 7.25 -23.99 1.23
N ASP A 460 6.45 -25.03 1.35
CA ASP A 460 6.52 -26.22 0.49
C ASP A 460 5.70 -26.02 -0.79
N ASP A 461 4.65 -25.18 -0.72
CA ASP A 461 3.77 -24.79 -1.82
C ASP A 461 3.51 -23.27 -1.84
N PRO A 462 4.50 -22.46 -2.23
CA PRO A 462 4.36 -20.99 -2.28
C PRO A 462 3.34 -20.50 -3.32
N GLY A 463 2.91 -21.37 -4.22
CA GLY A 463 1.89 -21.10 -5.22
C GLY A 463 0.47 -21.44 -4.79
N GLU A 464 0.25 -21.96 -3.56
CA GLU A 464 -1.07 -22.34 -3.03
C GLU A 464 -1.81 -23.32 -3.98
N LEU A 465 -1.06 -24.29 -4.55
CA LEU A 465 -1.57 -25.23 -5.56
C LEU A 465 -2.43 -26.34 -4.96
N HIS A 466 -2.13 -26.72 -3.70
CA HIS A 466 -2.76 -27.84 -3.01
C HIS A 466 -3.45 -27.41 -1.72
N ASP A 467 -4.77 -27.59 -1.67
CA ASP A 467 -5.53 -27.39 -0.43
C ASP A 467 -5.36 -28.59 0.50
N MET A 468 -4.66 -28.38 1.62
CA MET A 468 -4.37 -29.39 2.62
C MET A 468 -5.54 -29.64 3.61
N ALA A 469 -6.58 -28.81 3.62
CA ALA A 469 -7.66 -28.91 4.61
C ALA A 469 -8.43 -30.22 4.55
N PRO A 470 -8.72 -30.83 3.37
CA PRO A 470 -9.41 -32.13 3.29
C PRO A 470 -8.58 -33.32 3.73
N GLU A 471 -7.26 -33.21 3.85
CA GLU A 471 -6.37 -34.33 4.08
C GLU A 471 -6.40 -34.81 5.53
N SER A 472 -6.64 -36.11 5.74
CA SER A 472 -6.72 -36.72 7.07
C SER A 472 -5.44 -36.56 7.90
N MET A 473 -4.28 -36.55 7.27
CA MET A 473 -2.97 -36.38 7.92
C MET A 473 -2.77 -34.98 8.49
N ASN A 474 -3.49 -33.99 8.00
CA ASN A 474 -3.38 -32.57 8.42
C ASN A 474 -4.42 -32.16 9.46
N GLN A 475 -5.32 -33.03 9.90
CA GLN A 475 -6.45 -32.70 10.78
C GLN A 475 -6.03 -32.05 12.11
N LYS A 476 -4.92 -32.47 12.74
CA LYS A 476 -4.44 -31.85 13.98
C LYS A 476 -3.98 -30.41 13.75
N ARG A 477 -3.36 -30.15 12.60
CA ARG A 477 -2.93 -28.78 12.24
C ARG A 477 -4.12 -27.91 11.89
N LEU A 478 -5.05 -28.45 11.12
CA LEU A 478 -6.30 -27.78 10.78
C LEU A 478 -7.05 -27.37 12.05
N GLN A 479 -7.24 -28.31 13.01
CA GLN A 479 -7.89 -28.01 14.29
C GLN A 479 -7.19 -26.88 15.06
N MET A 480 -5.88 -26.88 15.11
CA MET A 480 -5.12 -25.80 15.78
C MET A 480 -5.41 -24.44 15.14
N TRP A 481 -5.51 -24.35 13.81
CA TRP A 481 -5.81 -23.09 13.13
C TRP A 481 -7.28 -22.70 13.27
N GLN A 482 -8.20 -23.66 13.32
CA GLN A 482 -9.60 -23.43 13.66
C GLN A 482 -9.73 -22.85 15.08
N ASP A 483 -9.03 -23.42 16.06
CA ASP A 483 -9.06 -22.94 17.46
C ASP A 483 -8.50 -21.51 17.56
N ARG A 484 -7.44 -21.17 16.81
CA ARG A 484 -6.91 -19.82 16.70
C ARG A 484 -7.94 -18.85 16.10
N MET A 485 -8.63 -19.26 15.02
CA MET A 485 -9.66 -18.45 14.37
C MET A 485 -10.87 -18.25 15.28
N VAL A 486 -11.32 -19.27 15.97
CA VAL A 486 -12.39 -19.18 16.98
C VAL A 486 -12.01 -18.16 18.06
N THR A 487 -10.78 -18.26 18.58
CA THR A 487 -10.27 -17.31 19.58
C THR A 487 -10.23 -15.88 19.05
N HIS A 488 -9.73 -15.70 17.81
CA HIS A 488 -9.62 -14.39 17.16
C HIS A 488 -10.99 -13.74 16.94
N LEU A 489 -11.99 -14.51 16.52
CA LEU A 489 -13.32 -13.99 16.18
C LEU A 489 -14.28 -13.92 17.38
N ALA A 490 -13.91 -14.45 18.56
CA ALA A 490 -14.78 -14.52 19.74
C ALA A 490 -15.29 -13.15 20.19
N GLU A 491 -14.49 -12.08 20.03
CA GLU A 491 -14.89 -10.71 20.36
C GLU A 491 -16.08 -10.20 19.53
N ARG A 492 -16.34 -10.82 18.36
CA ARG A 492 -17.40 -10.41 17.42
C ARG A 492 -18.78 -10.96 17.78
N GLY A 493 -18.86 -11.83 18.81
CA GLY A 493 -20.10 -12.38 19.35
C GLY A 493 -20.63 -13.61 18.60
N ASP A 494 -21.83 -14.06 19.03
CA ASP A 494 -22.43 -15.33 18.62
C ASP A 494 -22.70 -15.45 17.10
N GLU A 495 -22.77 -14.35 16.41
CA GLU A 495 -22.94 -14.36 14.95
C GLU A 495 -21.70 -14.87 14.20
N PHE A 496 -20.52 -14.78 14.82
CA PHE A 496 -19.25 -15.25 14.24
C PHE A 496 -18.75 -16.53 14.88
N VAL A 497 -18.91 -16.64 16.23
CA VAL A 497 -18.49 -17.81 17.00
C VAL A 497 -19.58 -18.17 18.01
N LYS A 498 -20.13 -19.38 17.90
CA LYS A 498 -21.12 -19.90 18.84
C LYS A 498 -20.74 -21.31 19.26
N ASP A 499 -20.81 -21.61 20.55
CA ASP A 499 -20.46 -22.92 21.13
C ASP A 499 -19.07 -23.42 20.68
N GLY A 500 -18.08 -22.49 20.57
CA GLY A 500 -16.72 -22.79 20.12
C GLY A 500 -16.59 -23.14 18.64
N LYS A 501 -17.57 -22.78 17.80
CA LYS A 501 -17.57 -23.07 16.36
C LYS A 501 -17.79 -21.82 15.53
N LEU A 502 -17.07 -21.74 14.41
CA LEU A 502 -17.26 -20.70 13.40
C LEU A 502 -18.66 -20.80 12.78
N GLN A 503 -19.28 -19.65 12.55
CA GLN A 503 -20.66 -19.60 12.03
C GLN A 503 -20.68 -19.28 10.53
N ILE A 504 -21.61 -19.91 9.80
CA ILE A 504 -21.90 -19.57 8.41
C ILE A 504 -22.73 -18.28 8.38
N ARG A 505 -22.32 -17.34 7.56
CA ARG A 505 -22.95 -16.03 7.40
C ARG A 505 -23.23 -15.76 5.92
N LYS A 506 -24.51 -15.70 5.55
CA LYS A 506 -24.93 -15.44 4.15
C LYS A 506 -24.93 -13.95 3.78
N GLU A 507 -24.89 -13.08 4.78
CA GLU A 507 -24.86 -11.63 4.58
C GLU A 507 -23.49 -11.08 5.00
N GLY A 508 -22.83 -10.43 4.03
CA GLY A 508 -21.54 -9.78 4.28
C GLY A 508 -21.71 -8.51 5.11
N MET A 509 -20.78 -8.29 6.01
CA MET A 509 -20.70 -7.09 6.84
C MET A 509 -19.60 -6.18 6.28
N LEU A 510 -19.97 -5.11 5.57
CA LEU A 510 -18.98 -4.19 4.98
C LEU A 510 -18.29 -3.33 6.05
N TYR A 511 -19.02 -2.93 7.08
CA TYR A 511 -18.54 -2.12 8.19
C TYR A 511 -18.84 -2.82 9.52
N SER A 512 -17.84 -2.90 10.41
CA SER A 512 -18.06 -3.37 11.77
C SER A 512 -18.86 -2.34 12.61
N PRO A 513 -19.32 -2.70 13.82
CA PRO A 513 -19.93 -1.74 14.73
C PRO A 513 -19.01 -0.58 15.15
N HIS A 514 -17.68 -0.73 14.98
CA HIS A 514 -16.69 0.29 15.34
C HIS A 514 -16.45 1.34 14.25
N HIS A 515 -17.10 1.23 13.09
CA HIS A 515 -16.93 2.24 12.03
C HIS A 515 -17.46 3.60 12.50
N PRO A 516 -16.65 4.69 12.43
CA PRO A 516 -17.00 5.99 13.04
C PRO A 516 -18.33 6.57 12.56
N ASP A 517 -18.70 6.34 11.30
CA ASP A 517 -19.94 6.87 10.74
C ASP A 517 -21.19 6.02 11.09
N LYS A 518 -21.02 4.95 11.85
CA LYS A 518 -22.14 4.11 12.33
C LYS A 518 -22.53 4.37 13.80
N ILE A 519 -21.82 5.28 14.46
CA ILE A 519 -22.04 5.65 15.87
C ILE A 519 -23.03 6.80 15.96
#